data_a0078f94a99bfc15f19c0078b5b80b64
#
_entry.id   a0078f94a99bfc15f19c0078b5b80b64
#
_cell.length_a   1.000
_cell.length_b   1.000
_cell.length_c   1.000
_cell.angle_alpha   90.00
_cell.angle_beta   90.00
_cell.angle_gamma   90.00
#
_symmetry.space_group_name_H-M   'P 1'
#
loop_
_entity.id
_entity.type
_entity.pdbx_description
1 polymer ?
#
loop_
_entity_poly.entity_id
_entity_poly.type
_entity_poly.pdbx_seq_one_letter_code
_entity_poly.pdbx_strand_id
1 'polypeptide(L)'
;MQEKEDYDAKAVLESYWKFVVENPQDFNGWTYLLQHVETVDIIEEVRAAYNKFLPVYPYCYAYWIRYMEIEKKHENWQRALAILHRGLKAIPLSSDLWISYLELYYQIYEQHDGFDTLFYQQCETAVQTVGLDYRSDIIWEKYIEWELARKNLKRVTDIYLRLASVPTKLYNKHWDNFIAFVRDHHPRDILDYDDYEALRKLTCQELGLTYRPGNKYIYNWALN
;
A
#
# COMPACT_ATOMS: atom_id res chain seq x y z
N MET A 1 -15.19 0.16 -45.53
CA MET A 1 -15.95 0.27 -44.27
C MET A 1 -15.02 0.70 -43.14
N GLN A 2 -13.87 0.10 -42.98
CA GLN A 2 -12.90 0.38 -41.92
C GLN A 2 -12.33 1.82 -41.96
N GLU A 3 -11.97 2.35 -43.11
CA GLU A 3 -11.47 3.73 -43.25
C GLU A 3 -12.50 4.82 -42.87
N LYS A 4 -13.80 4.52 -43.01
CA LYS A 4 -14.87 5.44 -42.60
C LYS A 4 -15.11 5.41 -41.10
N GLU A 5 -15.01 4.23 -40.50
CA GLU A 5 -15.10 4.05 -39.05
C GLU A 5 -13.90 4.71 -38.34
N ASP A 6 -12.69 4.57 -38.85
CA ASP A 6 -11.47 5.23 -38.35
C ASP A 6 -11.55 6.76 -38.46
N TYR A 7 -12.11 7.26 -39.57
CA TYR A 7 -12.30 8.70 -39.76
C TYR A 7 -13.34 9.28 -38.79
N ASP A 8 -14.46 8.58 -38.57
CA ASP A 8 -15.50 8.98 -37.64
C ASP A 8 -14.98 8.95 -36.18
N ALA A 9 -14.20 7.95 -35.82
CA ALA A 9 -13.59 7.83 -34.46
C ALA A 9 -12.60 8.98 -34.20
N LYS A 10 -11.78 9.35 -35.20
CA LYS A 10 -10.84 10.47 -35.08
C LYS A 10 -11.57 11.80 -34.94
N ALA A 11 -12.63 12.03 -35.73
CA ALA A 11 -13.43 13.26 -35.66
C ALA A 11 -14.11 13.40 -34.28
N VAL A 12 -14.58 12.29 -33.70
CA VAL A 12 -15.14 12.26 -32.35
C VAL A 12 -14.08 12.62 -31.28
N LEU A 13 -12.89 12.04 -31.35
CA LEU A 13 -11.78 12.35 -30.46
C LEU A 13 -11.38 13.84 -30.56
N GLU A 14 -11.26 14.39 -31.75
CA GLU A 14 -10.97 15.82 -32.00
C GLU A 14 -12.05 16.72 -31.37
N SER A 15 -13.33 16.32 -31.40
CA SER A 15 -14.42 17.08 -30.80
C SER A 15 -14.32 17.11 -29.27
N TYR A 16 -13.97 15.97 -28.62
CA TYR A 16 -13.73 15.93 -27.18
C TYR A 16 -12.52 16.78 -26.77
N TRP A 17 -11.43 16.70 -27.52
CA TRP A 17 -10.25 17.55 -27.30
C TRP A 17 -10.57 19.04 -27.39
N LYS A 18 -11.30 19.45 -28.44
CA LYS A 18 -11.72 20.84 -28.60
C LYS A 18 -12.54 21.30 -27.40
N PHE A 19 -13.50 20.49 -26.95
CA PHE A 19 -14.37 20.82 -25.83
C PHE A 19 -13.57 21.05 -24.53
N VAL A 20 -12.65 20.14 -24.17
CA VAL A 20 -11.89 20.27 -22.92
C VAL A 20 -10.84 21.40 -22.98
N VAL A 21 -10.34 21.74 -24.16
CA VAL A 21 -9.45 22.89 -24.33
C VAL A 21 -10.22 24.21 -24.16
N GLU A 22 -11.44 24.30 -24.69
CA GLU A 22 -12.31 25.47 -24.53
C GLU A 22 -12.88 25.57 -23.11
N ASN A 23 -13.10 24.45 -22.44
CA ASN A 23 -13.70 24.35 -21.10
C ASN A 23 -12.84 23.52 -20.13
N PRO A 24 -11.63 23.95 -19.77
CA PRO A 24 -10.68 23.14 -18.99
C PRO A 24 -11.14 22.84 -17.57
N GLN A 25 -12.11 23.57 -17.04
CA GLN A 25 -12.69 23.35 -15.70
C GLN A 25 -13.96 22.50 -15.73
N ASP A 26 -14.38 22.01 -16.90
CA ASP A 26 -15.52 21.07 -16.98
C ASP A 26 -15.04 19.63 -16.74
N PHE A 27 -15.28 19.15 -15.53
CA PHE A 27 -14.94 17.79 -15.14
C PHE A 27 -15.63 16.73 -16.01
N ASN A 28 -16.88 16.95 -16.41
CA ASN A 28 -17.63 15.99 -17.23
C ASN A 28 -17.02 15.87 -18.65
N GLY A 29 -16.61 16.99 -19.24
CA GLY A 29 -15.92 16.98 -20.54
C GLY A 29 -14.65 16.11 -20.48
N TRP A 30 -13.85 16.26 -19.40
CA TRP A 30 -12.69 15.42 -19.20
C TRP A 30 -13.04 13.95 -19.02
N THR A 31 -14.09 13.62 -18.24
CA THR A 31 -14.49 12.21 -18.05
C THR A 31 -14.93 11.55 -19.34
N TYR A 32 -15.63 12.26 -20.23
CA TYR A 32 -16.00 11.75 -21.55
C TYR A 32 -14.78 11.52 -22.45
N LEU A 33 -13.83 12.46 -22.47
CA LEU A 33 -12.58 12.28 -23.22
C LEU A 33 -11.80 11.06 -22.71
N LEU A 34 -11.61 10.95 -21.39
CA LEU A 34 -10.87 9.83 -20.78
C LEU A 34 -11.54 8.50 -21.09
N GLN A 35 -12.86 8.40 -20.91
CA GLN A 35 -13.61 7.19 -21.24
C GLN A 35 -13.49 6.79 -22.71
N HIS A 36 -13.49 7.77 -23.60
CA HIS A 36 -13.34 7.52 -25.03
C HIS A 36 -11.94 6.97 -25.36
N VAL A 37 -10.86 7.62 -24.91
CA VAL A 37 -9.49 7.16 -25.20
C VAL A 37 -9.17 5.81 -24.57
N GLU A 38 -9.74 5.51 -23.41
CA GLU A 38 -9.63 4.18 -22.76
C GLU A 38 -10.38 3.09 -23.53
N THR A 39 -11.52 3.42 -24.15
CA THR A 39 -12.29 2.47 -24.96
C THR A 39 -11.58 2.16 -26.28
N VAL A 40 -10.96 3.18 -26.90
CA VAL A 40 -10.16 3.03 -28.11
C VAL A 40 -8.84 2.30 -27.84
N ASP A 41 -8.32 2.41 -26.61
CA ASP A 41 -7.12 1.73 -26.09
C ASP A 41 -5.83 2.01 -26.89
N ILE A 42 -5.72 3.22 -27.47
CA ILE A 42 -4.48 3.70 -28.08
C ILE A 42 -3.66 4.38 -27.00
N ILE A 43 -2.58 3.76 -26.57
CA ILE A 43 -1.81 4.18 -25.39
C ILE A 43 -1.29 5.61 -25.48
N GLU A 44 -0.93 6.09 -26.68
CA GLU A 44 -0.43 7.46 -26.86
C GLU A 44 -1.53 8.50 -26.63
N GLU A 45 -2.77 8.23 -27.04
CA GLU A 45 -3.92 9.10 -26.81
C GLU A 45 -4.31 9.09 -25.32
N VAL A 46 -4.27 7.92 -24.68
CA VAL A 46 -4.47 7.80 -23.24
C VAL A 46 -3.44 8.66 -22.48
N ARG A 47 -2.17 8.54 -22.82
CA ARG A 47 -1.08 9.33 -22.23
C ARG A 47 -1.30 10.83 -22.40
N ALA A 48 -1.68 11.26 -23.61
CA ALA A 48 -1.95 12.65 -23.91
C ALA A 48 -3.10 13.19 -23.04
N ALA A 49 -4.20 12.45 -22.93
CA ALA A 49 -5.38 12.85 -22.17
C ALA A 49 -5.07 12.90 -20.65
N TYR A 50 -4.52 11.84 -20.07
CA TYR A 50 -4.22 11.79 -18.64
C TYR A 50 -3.17 12.82 -18.21
N ASN A 51 -2.13 13.05 -19.01
CA ASN A 51 -1.10 14.04 -18.70
C ASN A 51 -1.61 15.48 -18.76
N LYS A 52 -2.72 15.76 -19.46
CA LYS A 52 -3.39 17.06 -19.44
C LYS A 52 -4.46 17.14 -18.34
N PHE A 53 -5.16 16.06 -18.05
CA PHE A 53 -6.20 16.00 -17.03
C PHE A 53 -5.66 16.13 -15.61
N LEU A 54 -4.65 15.32 -15.26
CA LEU A 54 -4.15 15.22 -13.88
C LEU A 54 -3.53 16.52 -13.32
N PRO A 55 -2.89 17.41 -14.10
CA PRO A 55 -2.52 18.73 -13.60
C PRO A 55 -3.69 19.63 -13.27
N VAL A 56 -4.85 19.46 -13.94
CA VAL A 56 -6.07 20.24 -13.67
C VAL A 56 -6.80 19.68 -12.43
N TYR A 57 -6.83 18.35 -12.30
CA TYR A 57 -7.50 17.63 -11.22
C TYR A 57 -6.53 16.71 -10.45
N PRO A 58 -5.51 17.24 -9.78
CA PRO A 58 -4.45 16.44 -9.18
C PRO A 58 -4.94 15.57 -8.00
N TYR A 59 -6.03 15.97 -7.35
CA TYR A 59 -6.56 15.28 -6.15
C TYR A 59 -7.52 14.13 -6.45
N CYS A 60 -7.76 13.82 -7.71
CA CYS A 60 -8.60 12.69 -8.12
C CYS A 60 -7.80 11.38 -8.11
N TYR A 61 -7.55 10.80 -6.91
CA TYR A 61 -6.68 9.63 -6.74
C TYR A 61 -7.08 8.44 -7.62
N ALA A 62 -8.38 8.20 -7.83
CA ALA A 62 -8.87 7.10 -8.65
C ALA A 62 -8.39 7.17 -10.11
N TYR A 63 -8.18 8.37 -10.66
CA TYR A 63 -7.68 8.53 -12.03
C TYR A 63 -6.16 8.29 -12.13
N TRP A 64 -5.40 8.52 -11.04
CA TRP A 64 -4.00 8.10 -10.97
C TRP A 64 -3.88 6.58 -11.01
N ILE A 65 -4.72 5.87 -10.24
CA ILE A 65 -4.76 4.40 -10.21
C ILE A 65 -5.21 3.87 -11.58
N ARG A 66 -6.25 4.44 -12.16
CA ARG A 66 -6.77 4.03 -13.47
C ARG A 66 -5.73 4.20 -14.58
N TYR A 67 -5.01 5.32 -14.60
CA TYR A 67 -3.91 5.54 -15.55
C TYR A 67 -2.78 4.52 -15.35
N MET A 68 -2.41 4.25 -14.12
CA MET A 68 -1.43 3.20 -13.80
C MET A 68 -1.86 1.84 -14.33
N GLU A 69 -3.11 1.43 -14.10
CA GLU A 69 -3.63 0.13 -14.57
C GLU A 69 -3.61 0.01 -16.09
N ILE A 70 -3.86 1.09 -16.83
CA ILE A 70 -3.75 1.08 -18.29
C ILE A 70 -2.30 0.87 -18.74
N GLU A 71 -1.33 1.59 -18.16
CA GLU A 71 0.08 1.37 -18.46
C GLU A 71 0.54 -0.04 -18.10
N LYS A 72 0.05 -0.60 -16.99
CA LYS A 72 0.30 -1.97 -16.58
C LYS A 72 -0.27 -3.00 -17.56
N LYS A 73 -1.49 -2.78 -18.05
CA LYS A 73 -2.13 -3.59 -19.10
C LYS A 73 -1.27 -3.64 -20.38
N HIS A 74 -0.62 -2.53 -20.72
CA HIS A 74 0.32 -2.42 -21.84
C HIS A 74 1.76 -2.82 -21.48
N GLU A 75 1.97 -3.51 -20.37
CA GLU A 75 3.28 -4.00 -19.88
C GLU A 75 4.33 -2.89 -19.62
N ASN A 76 3.89 -1.65 -19.48
CA ASN A 76 4.77 -0.50 -19.20
C ASN A 76 5.00 -0.31 -17.68
N TRP A 77 5.48 -1.32 -17.00
CA TRP A 77 5.62 -1.41 -15.53
C TRP A 77 6.33 -0.22 -14.89
N GLN A 78 7.43 0.24 -15.47
CA GLN A 78 8.20 1.37 -14.94
C GLN A 78 7.44 2.70 -15.06
N ARG A 79 6.68 2.88 -16.14
CA ARG A 79 5.81 4.06 -16.30
C ARG A 79 4.64 4.02 -15.33
N ALA A 80 4.02 2.85 -15.16
CA ALA A 80 2.95 2.64 -14.18
C ALA A 80 3.42 3.04 -12.77
N LEU A 81 4.61 2.61 -12.36
CA LEU A 81 5.20 2.99 -11.07
C LEU A 81 5.48 4.49 -10.97
N ALA A 82 6.01 5.10 -12.03
CA ALA A 82 6.26 6.54 -12.09
C ALA A 82 4.97 7.37 -11.99
N ILE A 83 3.84 6.89 -12.54
CA ILE A 83 2.53 7.52 -12.40
C ILE A 83 2.06 7.52 -10.96
N LEU A 84 2.14 6.38 -10.26
CA LEU A 84 1.78 6.30 -8.84
C LEU A 84 2.68 7.20 -7.98
N HIS A 85 3.96 7.26 -8.28
CA HIS A 85 4.88 8.16 -7.58
C HIS A 85 4.49 9.64 -7.77
N ARG A 86 4.07 10.04 -8.97
CA ARG A 86 3.51 11.38 -9.23
C ARG A 86 2.21 11.61 -8.47
N GLY A 87 1.33 10.61 -8.43
CA GLY A 87 0.09 10.65 -7.65
C GLY A 87 0.34 10.83 -6.16
N LEU A 88 1.27 10.07 -5.59
CA LEU A 88 1.68 10.20 -4.18
C LEU A 88 2.32 11.56 -3.87
N LYS A 89 3.02 12.15 -4.83
CA LYS A 89 3.54 13.52 -4.68
C LYS A 89 2.43 14.57 -4.65
N ALA A 90 1.33 14.35 -5.40
CA ALA A 90 0.16 15.22 -5.38
C ALA A 90 -0.75 14.98 -4.16
N ILE A 91 -0.92 13.72 -3.76
CA ILE A 91 -1.81 13.30 -2.67
C ILE A 91 -1.04 12.37 -1.71
N PRO A 92 -0.13 12.89 -0.89
CA PRO A 92 0.71 12.07 0.00
C PRO A 92 -0.07 11.23 1.01
N LEU A 93 -1.25 11.71 1.41
CA LEU A 93 -2.09 11.06 2.44
C LEU A 93 -3.13 10.09 1.88
N SER A 94 -3.04 9.71 0.59
CA SER A 94 -3.96 8.72 0.01
C SER A 94 -3.51 7.31 0.32
N SER A 95 -4.23 6.61 1.20
CA SER A 95 -4.00 5.19 1.50
C SER A 95 -4.17 4.32 0.24
N ASP A 96 -5.16 4.64 -0.62
CA ASP A 96 -5.41 3.90 -1.86
C ASP A 96 -4.21 3.98 -2.84
N LEU A 97 -3.58 5.16 -2.97
CA LEU A 97 -2.39 5.32 -3.80
C LEU A 97 -1.17 4.61 -3.21
N TRP A 98 -1.00 4.65 -1.89
CA TRP A 98 0.09 3.94 -1.23
C TRP A 98 -0.02 2.44 -1.40
N ILE A 99 -1.22 1.86 -1.24
CA ILE A 99 -1.43 0.42 -1.46
C ILE A 99 -1.13 0.05 -2.91
N SER A 100 -1.70 0.78 -3.88
CA SER A 100 -1.43 0.52 -5.30
C SER A 100 0.06 0.63 -5.64
N TYR A 101 0.77 1.60 -5.02
CA TYR A 101 2.21 1.77 -5.20
C TYR A 101 3.00 0.58 -4.62
N LEU A 102 2.71 0.17 -3.39
CA LEU A 102 3.41 -0.92 -2.73
C LEU A 102 3.15 -2.27 -3.43
N GLU A 103 1.92 -2.53 -3.86
CA GLU A 103 1.57 -3.74 -4.61
C GLU A 103 2.28 -3.79 -5.97
N LEU A 104 2.32 -2.68 -6.69
CA LEU A 104 3.03 -2.60 -7.97
C LEU A 104 4.54 -2.71 -7.79
N TYR A 105 5.11 -2.03 -6.77
CA TYR A 105 6.52 -2.13 -6.41
C TYR A 105 6.92 -3.57 -6.10
N TYR A 106 6.09 -4.26 -5.31
CA TYR A 106 6.26 -5.67 -5.00
C TYR A 106 6.30 -6.52 -6.28
N GLN A 107 5.30 -6.39 -7.17
CA GLN A 107 5.21 -7.15 -8.42
C GLN A 107 6.42 -6.95 -9.34
N ILE A 108 6.99 -5.74 -9.37
CA ILE A 108 8.13 -5.41 -10.24
C ILE A 108 9.44 -5.96 -9.67
N TYR A 109 9.63 -5.86 -8.35
CA TYR A 109 10.96 -6.00 -7.73
C TYR A 109 11.13 -7.22 -6.84
N GLU A 110 10.09 -8.02 -6.60
CA GLU A 110 10.13 -9.13 -5.63
C GLU A 110 11.28 -10.13 -5.89
N GLN A 111 11.71 -10.30 -7.15
CA GLN A 111 12.78 -11.21 -7.55
C GLN A 111 14.18 -10.55 -7.57
N HIS A 112 14.28 -9.26 -7.20
CA HIS A 112 15.57 -8.55 -7.23
C HIS A 112 16.34 -8.73 -5.93
N ASP A 113 17.68 -8.79 -6.05
CA ASP A 113 18.55 -8.84 -4.88
C ASP A 113 18.38 -7.61 -3.99
N GLY A 114 18.28 -7.85 -2.69
CA GLY A 114 18.06 -6.78 -1.70
C GLY A 114 16.62 -6.25 -1.62
N PHE A 115 15.68 -6.86 -2.33
CA PHE A 115 14.27 -6.46 -2.35
C PHE A 115 13.68 -6.29 -0.94
N ASP A 116 13.91 -7.25 -0.03
CA ASP A 116 13.32 -7.21 1.32
C ASP A 116 13.68 -5.93 2.09
N THR A 117 14.92 -5.46 1.96
CA THR A 117 15.36 -4.23 2.61
C THR A 117 14.73 -2.99 1.98
N LEU A 118 14.70 -2.94 0.65
CA LEU A 118 14.11 -1.81 -0.08
C LEU A 118 12.60 -1.75 0.12
N PHE A 119 11.92 -2.89 0.05
CA PHE A 119 10.48 -2.97 0.24
C PHE A 119 10.07 -2.61 1.67
N TYR A 120 10.81 -3.07 2.67
CA TYR A 120 10.65 -2.64 4.06
C TYR A 120 10.71 -1.11 4.18
N GLN A 121 11.69 -0.46 3.54
CA GLN A 121 11.80 1.01 3.54
C GLN A 121 10.58 1.69 2.90
N GLN A 122 10.02 1.11 1.82
CA GLN A 122 8.80 1.65 1.20
C GLN A 122 7.59 1.52 2.14
N CYS A 123 7.43 0.38 2.81
CA CYS A 123 6.37 0.18 3.80
C CYS A 123 6.51 1.16 4.97
N GLU A 124 7.71 1.34 5.51
CA GLU A 124 7.97 2.32 6.58
C GLU A 124 7.66 3.75 6.13
N THR A 125 8.02 4.12 4.91
CA THR A 125 7.69 5.45 4.35
C THR A 125 6.17 5.64 4.24
N ALA A 126 5.44 4.63 3.79
CA ALA A 126 3.98 4.67 3.72
C ALA A 126 3.36 4.85 5.12
N VAL A 127 3.79 4.04 6.10
CA VAL A 127 3.28 4.12 7.47
C VAL A 127 3.63 5.47 8.14
N GLN A 128 4.84 6.00 7.93
CA GLN A 128 5.23 7.31 8.46
C GLN A 128 4.42 8.45 7.84
N THR A 129 3.99 8.29 6.59
CA THR A 129 3.25 9.33 5.86
C THR A 129 1.75 9.29 6.16
N VAL A 130 1.14 8.10 6.09
CA VAL A 130 -0.32 7.95 6.14
C VAL A 130 -0.81 7.07 7.30
N GLY A 131 0.10 6.44 8.04
CA GLY A 131 -0.25 5.47 9.09
C GLY A 131 -1.07 6.01 10.25
N LEU A 132 -1.06 7.32 10.50
CA LEU A 132 -1.88 7.97 11.52
C LEU A 132 -3.29 8.35 11.04
N ASP A 133 -3.59 8.19 9.75
CA ASP A 133 -4.93 8.43 9.23
C ASP A 133 -5.93 7.39 9.76
N TYR A 134 -7.15 7.83 10.08
CA TYR A 134 -8.23 6.95 10.56
C TYR A 134 -8.54 5.79 9.62
N ARG A 135 -8.27 5.93 8.32
CA ARG A 135 -8.51 4.94 7.26
C ARG A 135 -7.25 4.19 6.83
N SER A 136 -6.16 4.28 7.59
CA SER A 136 -4.88 3.63 7.28
C SER A 136 -4.86 2.11 7.53
N ASP A 137 -5.96 1.54 8.02
CA ASP A 137 -6.06 0.10 8.34
C ASP A 137 -5.48 -0.80 7.25
N ILE A 138 -5.82 -0.51 5.99
CA ILE A 138 -5.37 -1.31 4.84
C ILE A 138 -3.84 -1.32 4.67
N ILE A 139 -3.16 -0.20 4.98
CA ILE A 139 -1.70 -0.12 4.92
C ILE A 139 -1.08 -1.03 5.97
N TRP A 140 -1.58 -0.94 7.22
CA TRP A 140 -1.10 -1.73 8.34
C TRP A 140 -1.36 -3.22 8.13
N GLU A 141 -2.57 -3.59 7.68
CA GLU A 141 -2.94 -4.99 7.39
C GLU A 141 -2.03 -5.60 6.32
N LYS A 142 -1.80 -4.89 5.21
CA LYS A 142 -0.90 -5.35 4.14
C LYS A 142 0.55 -5.46 4.60
N TYR A 143 1.03 -4.50 5.39
CA TYR A 143 2.38 -4.55 5.92
C TYR A 143 2.58 -5.79 6.81
N ILE A 144 1.63 -6.05 7.73
CA ILE A 144 1.64 -7.25 8.58
C ILE A 144 1.59 -8.53 7.73
N GLU A 145 0.72 -8.59 6.71
CA GLU A 145 0.58 -9.73 5.81
C GLU A 145 1.91 -10.05 5.11
N TRP A 146 2.61 -9.05 4.59
CA TRP A 146 3.90 -9.24 3.93
C TRP A 146 5.02 -9.69 4.88
N GLU A 147 5.08 -9.16 6.09
CA GLU A 147 6.07 -9.57 7.08
C GLU A 147 5.78 -10.98 7.64
N LEU A 148 4.50 -11.35 7.80
CA LEU A 148 4.10 -12.72 8.13
C LEU A 148 4.48 -13.73 7.04
N ALA A 149 4.26 -13.40 5.79
CA ALA A 149 4.65 -14.26 4.66
C ALA A 149 6.17 -14.53 4.64
N ARG A 150 6.98 -13.58 5.13
CA ARG A 150 8.44 -13.72 5.28
C ARG A 150 8.89 -14.34 6.59
N LYS A 151 7.96 -14.65 7.49
CA LYS A 151 8.23 -15.16 8.85
C LYS A 151 9.07 -14.20 9.70
N ASN A 152 8.95 -12.91 9.47
CA ASN A 152 9.62 -11.86 10.24
C ASN A 152 8.80 -11.53 11.51
N LEU A 153 8.57 -12.53 12.37
CA LEU A 153 7.64 -12.45 13.48
C LEU A 153 7.93 -11.30 14.46
N LYS A 154 9.19 -10.97 14.67
CA LYS A 154 9.59 -9.84 15.53
C LYS A 154 9.12 -8.50 14.96
N ARG A 155 9.30 -8.29 13.65
CA ARG A 155 8.79 -7.08 13.00
C ARG A 155 7.27 -7.00 13.04
N VAL A 156 6.59 -8.13 12.89
CA VAL A 156 5.13 -8.20 13.05
C VAL A 156 4.71 -7.72 14.43
N THR A 157 5.42 -8.12 15.49
CA THR A 157 5.18 -7.62 16.85
C THR A 157 5.35 -6.10 16.93
N ASP A 158 6.44 -5.55 16.40
CA ASP A 158 6.69 -4.10 16.39
C ASP A 158 5.59 -3.34 15.65
N ILE A 159 5.15 -3.87 14.51
CA ILE A 159 4.06 -3.27 13.73
C ILE A 159 2.76 -3.26 14.54
N TYR A 160 2.40 -4.38 15.20
CA TYR A 160 1.20 -4.44 16.05
C TYR A 160 1.28 -3.49 17.25
N LEU A 161 2.43 -3.37 17.89
CA LEU A 161 2.63 -2.44 19.02
C LEU A 161 2.45 -0.97 18.58
N ARG A 162 2.97 -0.63 17.40
CA ARG A 162 2.76 0.71 16.81
C ARG A 162 1.29 0.92 16.46
N LEU A 163 0.67 -0.04 15.81
CA LEU A 163 -0.74 0.00 15.41
C LEU A 163 -1.68 0.11 16.63
N ALA A 164 -1.36 -0.55 17.74
CA ALA A 164 -2.12 -0.46 18.98
C ALA A 164 -2.15 0.96 19.60
N SER A 165 -1.26 1.85 19.18
CA SER A 165 -1.24 3.26 19.59
C SER A 165 -1.97 4.20 18.62
N VAL A 166 -2.47 3.68 17.47
CA VAL A 166 -3.14 4.48 16.43
C VAL A 166 -4.65 4.23 16.45
N PRO A 167 -5.50 5.26 16.61
CA PRO A 167 -6.95 5.09 16.64
C PRO A 167 -7.53 4.92 15.22
N THR A 168 -7.26 3.78 14.58
CA THR A 168 -7.78 3.45 13.26
C THR A 168 -9.25 3.00 13.32
N LYS A 169 -9.92 2.97 12.16
CA LYS A 169 -11.31 2.53 12.04
C LYS A 169 -11.52 1.09 12.55
N LEU A 170 -10.56 0.20 12.32
CA LEU A 170 -10.63 -1.22 12.67
C LEU A 170 -9.79 -1.58 13.90
N TYR A 171 -9.56 -0.62 14.81
CA TYR A 171 -8.72 -0.78 16.00
C TYR A 171 -9.00 -2.08 16.78
N ASN A 172 -10.28 -2.37 17.10
CA ASN A 172 -10.63 -3.58 17.84
C ASN A 172 -10.25 -4.87 17.10
N LYS A 173 -10.48 -4.91 15.77
CA LYS A 173 -10.06 -6.04 14.92
C LYS A 173 -8.55 -6.24 14.96
N HIS A 174 -7.78 -5.17 14.90
CA HIS A 174 -6.31 -5.23 14.97
C HIS A 174 -5.84 -5.72 16.32
N TRP A 175 -6.49 -5.28 17.40
CA TRP A 175 -6.21 -5.74 18.75
C TRP A 175 -6.49 -7.24 18.91
N ASP A 176 -7.65 -7.71 18.44
CA ASP A 176 -8.00 -9.13 18.48
C ASP A 176 -7.03 -9.98 17.66
N ASN A 177 -6.63 -9.51 16.48
CA ASN A 177 -5.62 -10.16 15.65
C ASN A 177 -4.25 -10.21 16.34
N PHE A 178 -3.86 -9.15 17.05
CA PHE A 178 -2.61 -9.13 17.83
C PHE A 178 -2.63 -10.14 18.96
N ILE A 179 -3.74 -10.21 19.71
CA ILE A 179 -3.90 -11.20 20.76
C ILE A 179 -3.83 -12.64 20.22
N ALA A 180 -4.48 -12.91 19.08
CA ALA A 180 -4.40 -14.21 18.43
C ALA A 180 -2.96 -14.53 18.02
N PHE A 181 -2.27 -13.57 17.38
CA PHE A 181 -0.86 -13.71 16.98
C PHE A 181 0.05 -14.04 18.17
N VAL A 182 -0.11 -13.34 19.30
CA VAL A 182 0.69 -13.60 20.53
C VAL A 182 0.40 -14.99 21.11
N ARG A 183 -0.85 -15.47 21.04
CA ARG A 183 -1.21 -16.82 21.53
C ARG A 183 -0.63 -17.93 20.68
N ASP A 184 -0.54 -17.71 19.37
CA ASP A 184 -0.11 -18.72 18.40
C ASP A 184 1.42 -18.87 18.31
N HIS A 185 2.17 -17.92 18.90
CA HIS A 185 3.63 -17.89 18.80
C HIS A 185 4.31 -17.87 20.18
N HIS A 186 5.47 -18.55 20.26
CA HIS A 186 6.26 -18.50 21.48
C HIS A 186 6.92 -17.11 21.63
N PRO A 187 6.91 -16.48 22.83
CA PRO A 187 7.46 -15.14 23.03
C PRO A 187 8.90 -14.94 22.56
N ARG A 188 9.74 -15.99 22.62
CA ARG A 188 11.11 -15.95 22.11
C ARG A 188 11.20 -15.69 20.60
N ASP A 189 10.18 -16.10 19.84
CA ASP A 189 10.17 -16.01 18.39
C ASP A 189 9.63 -14.65 17.91
N ILE A 190 8.84 -14.00 18.76
CA ILE A 190 8.15 -12.74 18.47
C ILE A 190 8.75 -11.50 19.16
N LEU A 191 9.63 -11.69 20.15
CA LEU A 191 10.30 -10.60 20.89
C LEU A 191 11.79 -10.56 20.61
N ASP A 192 12.39 -9.39 20.74
CA ASP A 192 13.83 -9.27 20.78
C ASP A 192 14.38 -9.85 22.09
N TYR A 193 15.69 -10.13 22.11
CA TYR A 193 16.30 -10.82 23.23
C TYR A 193 16.11 -10.07 24.55
N ASP A 194 16.27 -8.76 24.55
CA ASP A 194 16.18 -7.93 25.75
C ASP A 194 14.73 -7.87 26.27
N ASP A 195 13.74 -7.72 25.37
CA ASP A 195 12.33 -7.73 25.73
C ASP A 195 11.87 -9.09 26.22
N TYR A 196 12.35 -10.16 25.61
CA TYR A 196 12.08 -11.52 26.05
C TYR A 196 12.66 -11.79 27.45
N GLU A 197 13.89 -11.36 27.73
CA GLU A 197 14.49 -11.50 29.07
C GLU A 197 13.79 -10.61 30.11
N ALA A 198 13.35 -9.41 29.73
CA ALA A 198 12.54 -8.54 30.59
C ALA A 198 11.20 -9.20 30.97
N LEU A 199 10.50 -9.75 29.97
CA LEU A 199 9.23 -10.50 30.20
C LEU A 199 9.45 -11.69 31.10
N ARG A 200 10.51 -12.47 30.89
CA ARG A 200 10.87 -13.60 31.76
C ARG A 200 11.11 -13.19 33.22
N LYS A 201 11.82 -12.07 33.40
CA LYS A 201 12.09 -11.54 34.74
C LYS A 201 10.82 -11.13 35.46
N LEU A 202 9.90 -10.45 34.77
CA LEU A 202 8.58 -10.07 35.27
C LEU A 202 7.77 -11.31 35.66
N THR A 203 7.69 -12.29 34.75
CA THR A 203 6.95 -13.55 35.02
C THR A 203 7.52 -14.29 36.22
N CYS A 204 8.83 -14.36 36.38
CA CYS A 204 9.45 -14.95 37.58
C CYS A 204 9.05 -14.20 38.85
N GLN A 205 9.01 -12.87 38.82
CA GLN A 205 8.60 -12.05 39.98
C GLN A 205 7.14 -12.30 40.36
N GLU A 206 6.24 -12.32 39.38
CA GLU A 206 4.81 -12.58 39.60
C GLU A 206 4.54 -13.97 40.17
N LEU A 207 5.30 -14.97 39.72
CA LEU A 207 5.18 -16.36 40.20
C LEU A 207 6.00 -16.66 41.45
N GLY A 208 6.72 -15.70 42.01
CA GLY A 208 7.59 -15.89 43.18
C GLY A 208 8.80 -16.81 42.91
N LEU A 209 9.22 -16.90 41.63
CA LEU A 209 10.34 -17.74 41.20
C LEU A 209 11.64 -16.94 41.10
N THR A 210 12.77 -17.64 41.33
CA THR A 210 14.08 -17.01 41.15
C THR A 210 14.43 -16.92 39.65
N TYR A 211 14.56 -15.71 39.13
CA TYR A 211 15.05 -15.49 37.79
C TYR A 211 16.50 -15.94 37.62
N ARG A 212 16.76 -16.73 36.57
CA ARG A 212 18.11 -17.14 36.15
C ARG A 212 18.28 -16.86 34.65
N PRO A 213 19.25 -16.02 34.24
CA PRO A 213 19.56 -15.78 32.84
C PRO A 213 19.85 -17.09 32.12
N GLY A 214 19.33 -17.23 30.85
CA GLY A 214 19.59 -18.39 30.02
C GLY A 214 18.84 -19.69 30.34
N ASN A 215 18.01 -19.74 31.40
CA ASN A 215 17.23 -20.93 31.70
C ASN A 215 16.00 -21.07 30.79
N LYS A 216 16.02 -22.04 29.89
CA LYS A 216 14.97 -22.28 28.88
C LYS A 216 13.64 -22.83 29.42
N TYR A 217 13.64 -23.37 30.69
CA TYR A 217 12.52 -24.20 31.16
C TYR A 217 11.37 -23.43 31.83
N ILE A 218 11.54 -22.18 32.19
CA ILE A 218 10.53 -21.43 32.96
C ILE A 218 9.27 -21.12 32.12
N TYR A 219 9.41 -20.93 30.83
CA TYR A 219 8.29 -20.54 29.97
C TYR A 219 7.32 -21.69 29.64
N ASN A 220 7.83 -22.91 29.49
CA ASN A 220 6.99 -24.07 29.19
C ASN A 220 6.06 -24.48 30.35
N TRP A 221 6.31 -23.97 31.54
CA TRP A 221 5.54 -24.33 32.75
C TRP A 221 4.43 -23.32 33.09
N ALA A 222 4.59 -22.06 32.66
CA ALA A 222 3.63 -20.98 32.97
C ALA A 222 2.46 -20.87 31.99
N LEU A 223 2.51 -21.58 30.86
CA LEU A 223 1.50 -21.55 29.79
C LEU A 223 0.64 -22.83 29.71
N ASN A 224 0.87 -23.82 30.60
CA ASN A 224 0.03 -24.99 30.84
C ASN A 224 -0.73 -24.82 32.16
#